data_2cd598e910db1cdf1cae6a5d3aaf35ee
#
_entry.id   2cd598e910db1cdf1cae6a5d3aaf35ee
#
_cell.length_a   1.000
_cell.length_b   1.000
_cell.length_c   1.000
_cell.angle_alpha   90.00
_cell.angle_beta   90.00
_cell.angle_gamma   90.00
#
_symmetry.space_group_name_H-M   'P 1'
#
loop_
_entity.id
_entity.type
_entity.pdbx_description
1 polymer ?
#
loop_
_entity_poly.entity_id
_entity_poly.type
_entity_poly.pdbx_seq_one_letter_code
_entity_poly.pdbx_strand_id
1 'polypeptide(L)'
;MIQRVVCFKYKPETSQQDIDSHLEGFCKLPEIVPGIASYRGDMCVPNANGDLPAYSSMHYLTFKTAEDMCRYFNHPEHQKFGKFGGSISEKIFVLNSEISFETGG
;
A
#
# COMPACT_ATOMS: atom_id res chain seq x y z
N MET A 1 16.46 -2.49 -7.09
CA MET A 1 15.28 -2.57 -6.19
C MET A 1 14.04 -2.08 -6.91
N ILE A 2 12.91 -2.56 -6.49
CA ILE A 2 11.61 -2.14 -7.01
C ILE A 2 10.88 -1.36 -5.92
N GLN A 3 10.25 -0.26 -6.29
CA GLN A 3 9.34 0.48 -5.40
C GLN A 3 7.92 0.38 -5.91
N ARG A 4 6.97 0.29 -4.98
CA ARG A 4 5.54 0.16 -5.28
C ARG A 4 4.76 1.14 -4.43
N VAL A 5 3.93 1.94 -5.08
CA VAL A 5 2.99 2.84 -4.39
C VAL A 5 1.59 2.31 -4.61
N VAL A 6 0.83 2.18 -3.53
CA VAL A 6 -0.57 1.76 -3.57
C VAL A 6 -1.38 2.78 -2.79
N CYS A 7 -2.42 3.33 -3.42
CA CYS A 7 -3.30 4.29 -2.78
C CYS A 7 -4.73 3.78 -2.82
N PHE A 8 -5.46 3.93 -1.72
CA PHE A 8 -6.84 3.47 -1.59
C PHE A 8 -7.76 4.65 -1.33
N LYS A 9 -8.87 4.71 -2.04
CA LYS A 9 -9.96 5.60 -1.68
C LYS A 9 -11.05 4.74 -1.05
N TYR A 10 -11.23 4.85 0.26
CA TYR A 10 -12.23 4.06 0.97
C TYR A 10 -13.63 4.53 0.61
N LYS A 11 -14.58 3.60 0.61
CA LYS A 11 -16.01 3.92 0.43
C LYS A 11 -16.46 4.82 1.58
N PRO A 12 -17.38 5.78 1.34
CA PRO A 12 -17.83 6.69 2.40
C PRO A 12 -18.39 6.00 3.64
N GLU A 13 -19.01 4.84 3.46
CA GLU A 13 -19.62 4.08 4.55
C GLU A 13 -18.64 3.19 5.31
N THR A 14 -17.37 3.14 4.89
CA THR A 14 -16.37 2.29 5.55
C THR A 14 -16.17 2.72 7.00
N SER A 15 -16.27 1.77 7.93
CA SER A 15 -16.10 2.04 9.35
C SER A 15 -14.66 2.40 9.68
N GLN A 16 -14.46 3.18 10.74
CA GLN A 16 -13.13 3.50 11.23
C GLN A 16 -12.37 2.22 11.63
N GLN A 17 -13.09 1.24 12.17
CA GLN A 17 -12.49 -0.05 12.53
C GLN A 17 -11.91 -0.76 11.33
N ASP A 18 -12.61 -0.76 10.18
CA ASP A 18 -12.12 -1.39 8.96
C ASP A 18 -10.92 -0.62 8.38
N ILE A 19 -10.95 0.69 8.45
CA ILE A 19 -9.81 1.51 8.02
C ILE A 19 -8.59 1.18 8.87
N ASP A 20 -8.75 1.16 10.19
CA ASP A 20 -7.66 0.84 11.11
C ASP A 20 -7.11 -0.57 10.86
N SER A 21 -8.01 -1.53 10.65
CA SER A 21 -7.61 -2.92 10.34
C SER A 21 -6.82 -3.00 9.04
N HIS A 22 -7.19 -2.19 8.04
CA HIS A 22 -6.50 -2.17 6.76
C HIS A 22 -5.09 -1.57 6.91
N LEU A 23 -4.96 -0.45 7.64
CA LEU A 23 -3.66 0.17 7.89
C LEU A 23 -2.74 -0.76 8.69
N GLU A 24 -3.26 -1.38 9.75
CA GLU A 24 -2.49 -2.31 10.57
C GLU A 24 -2.10 -3.56 9.79
N GLY A 25 -3.02 -4.05 8.96
CA GLY A 25 -2.75 -5.22 8.11
C GLY A 25 -1.59 -4.99 7.15
N PHE A 26 -1.52 -3.81 6.55
CA PHE A 26 -0.37 -3.45 5.70
C PHE A 26 0.93 -3.47 6.50
N CYS A 27 0.91 -2.90 7.69
CA CYS A 27 2.10 -2.82 8.55
C CYS A 27 2.61 -4.22 8.91
N LYS A 28 1.73 -5.20 8.99
CA LYS A 28 2.07 -6.59 9.33
C LYS A 28 2.46 -7.45 8.15
N LEU A 29 2.15 -7.04 6.92
CA LEU A 29 2.44 -7.83 5.73
C LEU A 29 3.90 -8.26 5.61
N PRO A 30 4.90 -7.40 5.90
CA PRO A 30 6.31 -7.83 5.81
C PRO A 30 6.68 -9.01 6.70
N GLU A 31 5.96 -9.21 7.80
CA GLU A 31 6.18 -10.34 8.71
C GLU A 31 5.54 -11.63 8.20
N ILE A 32 4.50 -11.52 7.39
CA ILE A 32 3.68 -12.65 6.93
C ILE A 32 4.07 -13.07 5.53
N VAL A 33 4.36 -12.11 4.65
CA VAL A 33 4.66 -12.36 3.23
C VAL A 33 6.14 -12.10 2.97
N PRO A 34 6.91 -13.14 2.60
CA PRO A 34 8.35 -12.96 2.30
C PRO A 34 8.55 -12.06 1.07
N GLY A 35 9.70 -11.40 1.03
CA GLY A 35 10.14 -10.64 -0.12
C GLY A 35 9.96 -9.13 -0.02
N ILE A 36 9.15 -8.65 0.92
CA ILE A 36 9.00 -7.22 1.14
C ILE A 36 10.25 -6.73 1.88
N ALA A 37 11.01 -5.81 1.26
CA ALA A 37 12.23 -5.27 1.87
C ALA A 37 11.91 -4.16 2.87
N SER A 38 10.90 -3.33 2.58
CA SER A 38 10.46 -2.28 3.49
C SER A 38 9.02 -1.88 3.20
N TYR A 39 8.37 -1.34 4.21
CA TYR A 39 7.01 -0.80 4.09
C TYR A 39 6.90 0.48 4.92
N ARG A 40 6.18 1.45 4.39
CA ARG A 40 5.71 2.63 5.12
C ARG A 40 4.39 3.10 4.51
N GLY A 41 3.52 3.67 5.33
CA GLY A 41 2.24 4.17 4.85
C GLY A 41 1.38 4.71 5.97
N ASP A 42 0.36 5.47 5.60
CA ASP A 42 -0.63 6.03 6.52
C ASP A 42 -1.72 6.72 5.70
N MET A 43 -2.62 7.40 6.41
CA MET A 43 -3.65 8.21 5.78
C MET A 43 -3.04 9.41 5.07
N CYS A 44 -3.62 9.77 3.92
CA CYS A 44 -3.19 10.93 3.17
C CYS A 44 -3.55 12.23 3.89
N VAL A 45 -2.74 13.27 3.65
CA VAL A 45 -2.95 14.59 4.23
C VAL A 45 -3.29 15.58 3.12
N PRO A 46 -3.93 16.73 3.45
CA PRO A 46 -4.19 17.76 2.44
C PRO A 46 -2.91 18.26 1.77
N ASN A 47 -3.05 18.71 0.53
CA ASN A 47 -1.95 19.34 -0.20
C ASN A 47 -1.53 20.65 0.47
N ALA A 48 -0.34 21.15 0.11
CA ALA A 48 0.19 22.39 0.65
C ALA A 48 -0.74 23.59 0.43
N ASN A 49 -1.56 23.56 -0.64
CA ASN A 49 -2.55 24.60 -0.91
C ASN A 49 -3.88 24.39 -0.19
N GLY A 50 -3.99 23.34 0.63
CA GLY A 50 -5.21 23.02 1.37
C GLY A 50 -6.21 22.12 0.66
N ASP A 51 -5.95 21.74 -0.60
CA ASP A 51 -6.85 20.84 -1.33
C ASP A 51 -6.86 19.45 -0.69
N LEU A 52 -8.04 18.83 -0.63
CA LEU A 52 -8.18 17.47 -0.10
C LEU A 52 -7.52 16.46 -1.04
N PRO A 53 -6.91 15.40 -0.49
CA PRO A 53 -6.28 14.37 -1.32
C PRO A 53 -7.31 13.56 -2.12
N ALA A 54 -6.89 13.10 -3.30
CA ALA A 54 -7.74 12.27 -4.16
C ALA A 54 -7.95 10.87 -3.61
N TYR A 55 -7.09 10.41 -2.71
CA TYR A 55 -7.13 9.09 -2.09
C TYR A 55 -7.07 9.23 -0.58
N SER A 56 -7.55 8.17 0.12
CA SER A 56 -7.63 8.18 1.59
C SER A 56 -6.35 7.77 2.25
N SER A 57 -5.67 6.74 1.71
CA SER A 57 -4.43 6.22 2.28
C SER A 57 -3.40 5.97 1.20
N MET A 58 -2.13 5.98 1.59
CA MET A 58 -1.00 5.76 0.69
C MET A 58 -0.03 4.80 1.35
N HIS A 59 0.44 3.83 0.57
CA HIS A 59 1.34 2.78 1.04
C HIS A 59 2.51 2.65 0.09
N TYR A 60 3.71 2.51 0.65
CA TYR A 60 4.94 2.42 -0.11
C TYR A 60 5.67 1.16 0.32
N LEU A 61 6.00 0.31 -0.66
CA LEU A 61 6.72 -0.93 -0.42
C LEU A 61 7.94 -0.98 -1.33
N THR A 62 8.99 -1.64 -0.85
CA THR A 62 10.14 -1.93 -1.70
C THR A 62 10.42 -3.42 -1.72
N PHE A 63 10.98 -3.88 -2.83
CA PHE A 63 11.38 -5.26 -3.04
C PHE A 63 12.79 -5.25 -3.63
N LYS A 64 13.63 -6.22 -3.25
CA LYS A 64 14.97 -6.30 -3.80
C LYS A 64 14.96 -6.61 -5.29
N THR A 65 14.01 -7.45 -5.73
CA THR A 65 13.91 -7.91 -7.12
C THR A 65 12.47 -7.93 -7.59
N ALA A 66 12.27 -7.95 -8.91
CA ALA A 66 10.96 -8.12 -9.51
C ALA A 66 10.36 -9.49 -9.16
N GLU A 67 11.19 -10.52 -8.99
CA GLU A 67 10.73 -11.84 -8.56
C GLU A 67 10.11 -11.80 -7.18
N ASP A 68 10.73 -11.07 -6.25
CA ASP A 68 10.18 -10.89 -4.90
C ASP A 68 8.81 -10.21 -4.94
N MET A 69 8.67 -9.20 -5.80
CA MET A 69 7.40 -8.52 -5.98
C MET A 69 6.33 -9.46 -6.53
N CYS A 70 6.68 -10.31 -7.51
CA CYS A 70 5.75 -11.29 -8.06
C CYS A 70 5.33 -12.32 -7.01
N ARG A 71 6.27 -12.79 -6.19
CA ARG A 71 5.96 -13.73 -5.10
C ARG A 71 5.03 -13.12 -4.06
N TYR A 72 5.27 -11.85 -3.71
CA TYR A 72 4.38 -11.10 -2.84
C TYR A 72 2.96 -11.03 -3.43
N PHE A 73 2.85 -10.62 -4.70
CA PHE A 73 1.56 -10.48 -5.37
C PHE A 73 0.77 -11.78 -5.36
N ASN A 74 1.45 -12.92 -5.59
CA ASN A 74 0.79 -14.22 -5.70
C ASN A 74 0.64 -14.95 -4.35
N HIS A 75 1.15 -14.39 -3.27
CA HIS A 75 1.07 -15.05 -1.96
C HIS A 75 -0.37 -15.08 -1.45
N PRO A 76 -0.84 -16.23 -0.92
CA PRO A 76 -2.23 -16.36 -0.44
C PRO A 76 -2.64 -15.31 0.58
N GLU A 77 -1.76 -14.94 1.49
CA GLU A 77 -2.06 -13.93 2.50
C GLU A 77 -2.21 -12.55 1.90
N HIS A 78 -1.41 -12.21 0.88
CA HIS A 78 -1.58 -10.97 0.15
C HIS A 78 -2.91 -10.96 -0.62
N GLN A 79 -3.27 -12.10 -1.24
CA GLN A 79 -4.53 -12.21 -1.98
C GLN A 79 -5.74 -11.99 -1.06
N LYS A 80 -5.71 -12.56 0.15
CA LYS A 80 -6.76 -12.36 1.14
C LYS A 80 -6.84 -10.90 1.57
N PHE A 81 -5.69 -10.29 1.85
CA PHE A 81 -5.63 -8.90 2.27
C PHE A 81 -6.09 -7.98 1.14
N GLY A 82 -5.72 -8.28 -0.11
CA GLY A 82 -6.16 -7.52 -1.28
C GLY A 82 -7.67 -7.54 -1.47
N LYS A 83 -8.31 -8.69 -1.22
CA LYS A 83 -9.78 -8.78 -1.26
C LYS A 83 -10.42 -7.90 -0.22
N PHE A 84 -9.86 -7.88 0.99
CA PHE A 84 -10.38 -7.02 2.06
C PHE A 84 -10.27 -5.54 1.65
N GLY A 85 -9.09 -5.09 1.22
CA GLY A 85 -8.90 -3.71 0.76
C GLY A 85 -9.83 -3.34 -0.38
N GLY A 86 -10.01 -4.24 -1.35
CA GLY A 86 -10.91 -4.02 -2.47
C GLY A 86 -12.36 -3.88 -2.04
N SER A 87 -12.78 -4.66 -1.03
CA SER A 87 -14.17 -4.64 -0.55
C SER A 87 -14.56 -3.33 0.13
N ILE A 88 -13.60 -2.62 0.71
CA ILE A 88 -13.85 -1.35 1.42
C ILE A 88 -13.44 -0.12 0.63
N SER A 89 -12.97 -0.28 -0.61
CA SER A 89 -12.45 0.83 -1.42
C SER A 89 -13.29 1.04 -2.67
N GLU A 90 -13.52 2.30 -3.02
CA GLU A 90 -14.19 2.62 -4.29
C GLU A 90 -13.22 2.72 -5.45
N LYS A 91 -11.93 2.98 -5.18
CA LYS A 91 -10.88 2.91 -6.21
C LYS A 91 -9.52 2.69 -5.57
N ILE A 92 -8.62 2.10 -6.36
CA ILE A 92 -7.27 1.76 -5.96
C ILE A 92 -6.31 2.20 -7.07
N PHE A 93 -5.23 2.85 -6.68
CA PHE A 93 -4.16 3.25 -7.60
C PHE A 93 -2.89 2.49 -7.26
N VAL A 94 -2.23 1.92 -8.27
CA VAL A 94 -0.99 1.17 -8.09
C VAL A 94 0.02 1.62 -9.14
N LEU A 95 1.25 1.85 -8.70
CA LEU A 95 2.35 2.18 -9.60
C LEU A 95 3.63 1.51 -9.08
N ASN A 96 4.37 0.90 -10.00
CA ASN A 96 5.65 0.26 -9.69
C ASN A 96 6.74 0.85 -10.57
N SER A 97 7.94 1.00 -10.02
CA SER A 97 9.11 1.37 -10.81
C SER A 97 10.37 0.79 -10.22
N GLU A 98 11.45 0.80 -11.00
CA GLU A 98 12.77 0.50 -10.47
C GLU A 98 13.29 1.70 -9.68
N ILE A 99 14.22 1.45 -8.77
CA ILE A 99 14.96 2.49 -8.06
C ILE A 99 16.37 2.46 -8.58
N SER A 100 16.73 3.39 -9.48
CA SER A 100 18.07 3.53 -10.04
C SER A 100 18.71 4.86 -9.68
N PHE A 101 17.88 5.86 -9.40
CA PHE A 101 18.34 7.20 -9.02
C PHE A 101 17.82 7.49 -7.62
N GLU A 102 18.76 7.71 -6.69
CA GLU A 102 18.42 7.88 -5.28
C GLU A 102 19.41 8.82 -4.63
N THR A 103 18.92 9.83 -3.91
CA THR A 103 19.72 10.74 -3.12
C THR A 103 19.05 10.98 -1.78
N GLY A 104 19.81 11.47 -0.81
CA GLY A 104 19.31 11.76 0.50
C GLY A 104 19.49 10.61 1.48
N GLY A 105 19.18 10.84 2.71
CA GLY A 105 19.41 9.89 3.77
C GLY A 105 18.25 9.00 4.11
#